data_21737769100aa6a2563ec1f43ae21117
#
_entry.id   21737769100aa6a2563ec1f43ae21117
#
_cell.length_a   1.000
_cell.length_b   1.000
_cell.length_c   1.000
_cell.angle_alpha   90.00
_cell.angle_beta   90.00
_cell.angle_gamma   90.00
#
_symmetry.space_group_name_H-M   'P 1'
#
loop_
_entity.id
_entity.type
_entity.pdbx_description
1 polymer ?
#
loop_
_entity_poly.entity_id
_entity_poly.type
_entity_poly.pdbx_seq_one_letter_code
_entity_poly.pdbx_strand_id
1 'polypeptide(L)'
;MPKHDPAPAFRALHQRGNPFVLMNAWDVGSARIMAAMGAQAIGTTSSGYGFTQGLPDMGHLTRDQHLDHAADIVAATPLPVSGDFENGFGDAPEDVAETIRLACEAGLAGCSIEDTMLPSATPYDFALAVDRIRAGADAARNLPRDFVLVARADGIMNGQYDVSEAIKRLQAFDAAGADCLYAPLPASMDDLKLICDSVSKPVNGLAAGAYTKYNRADFANIGVARISLGSALSRVTHQAIVDCSQSILHDGGFASLSSGASGGDIDVLLAKGSV
;
A
#
# COMPACT_ATOMS: atom_id res chain seq x y z
N MET A 1 7.92 -2.55 23.83
CA MET A 1 8.49 -2.57 22.46
C MET A 1 8.74 -4.01 22.06
N PRO A 2 8.44 -4.44 20.85
CA PRO A 2 8.81 -5.79 20.41
C PRO A 2 10.32 -5.99 20.59
N LYS A 3 10.76 -7.20 20.90
CA LYS A 3 12.19 -7.55 21.08
C LYS A 3 13.06 -7.30 19.83
N HIS A 4 12.43 -7.00 18.70
CA HIS A 4 13.07 -6.71 17.42
C HIS A 4 12.23 -5.67 16.66
N ASP A 5 12.84 -4.52 16.33
CA ASP A 5 12.20 -3.50 15.47
C ASP A 5 12.36 -3.91 14.00
N PRO A 6 11.27 -4.18 13.26
CA PRO A 6 11.36 -4.59 11.85
C PRO A 6 11.61 -3.42 10.88
N ALA A 7 11.56 -2.16 11.32
CA ALA A 7 11.62 -1.00 10.44
C ALA A 7 12.97 -0.86 9.69
N PRO A 8 14.15 -1.07 10.30
CA PRO A 8 15.41 -1.05 9.56
C PRO A 8 15.49 -2.12 8.47
N ALA A 9 14.97 -3.33 8.74
CA ALA A 9 14.88 -4.40 7.74
C ALA A 9 13.93 -4.01 6.59
N PHE A 10 12.81 -3.34 6.89
CA PHE A 10 11.89 -2.85 5.89
C PHE A 10 12.54 -1.81 4.96
N ARG A 11 13.29 -0.85 5.50
CA ARG A 11 14.05 0.11 4.70
C ARG A 11 15.04 -0.59 3.77
N ALA A 12 15.75 -1.59 4.27
CA ALA A 12 16.75 -2.33 3.50
C ALA A 12 16.17 -3.13 2.31
N LEU A 13 14.86 -3.42 2.30
CA LEU A 13 14.17 -4.07 1.16
C LEU A 13 14.05 -3.15 -0.06
N HIS A 14 14.08 -1.83 0.09
CA HIS A 14 13.87 -0.86 -0.99
C HIS A 14 15.09 -0.69 -1.89
N GLN A 15 15.41 -1.72 -2.68
CA GLN A 15 16.60 -1.75 -3.56
C GLN A 15 16.17 -1.62 -5.03
N ARG A 16 16.65 -0.59 -5.70
CA ARG A 16 16.37 -0.35 -7.14
C ARG A 16 16.84 -1.54 -7.97
N GLY A 17 15.95 -2.03 -8.85
CA GLY A 17 16.25 -3.17 -9.73
C GLY A 17 16.20 -4.54 -9.04
N ASN A 18 15.91 -4.58 -7.73
CA ASN A 18 15.68 -5.82 -6.98
C ASN A 18 14.42 -5.71 -6.12
N PRO A 19 13.24 -5.60 -6.74
CA PRO A 19 12.01 -5.31 -6.03
C PRO A 19 11.58 -6.46 -5.12
N PHE A 20 11.17 -6.13 -3.89
CA PHE A 20 10.34 -7.01 -3.09
C PHE A 20 8.86 -6.79 -3.42
N VAL A 21 8.04 -7.81 -3.12
CA VAL A 21 6.58 -7.68 -3.23
C VAL A 21 6.01 -7.32 -1.86
N LEU A 22 5.40 -6.14 -1.78
CA LEU A 22 4.59 -5.74 -0.64
C LEU A 22 3.22 -6.36 -0.78
N MET A 23 2.95 -7.39 0.02
CA MET A 23 1.65 -8.06 0.02
C MET A 23 0.63 -7.20 0.77
N ASN A 24 -0.41 -6.72 0.08
CA ASN A 24 -1.42 -5.86 0.70
C ASN A 24 -2.52 -6.69 1.36
N ALA A 25 -2.59 -6.62 2.68
CA ALA A 25 -3.60 -7.26 3.51
C ALA A 25 -4.73 -6.29 3.85
N TRP A 26 -5.95 -6.84 3.98
CA TRP A 26 -7.16 -6.09 4.33
C TRP A 26 -7.75 -6.50 5.68
N ASP A 27 -7.21 -7.57 6.28
CA ASP A 27 -7.55 -8.05 7.61
C ASP A 27 -6.42 -8.90 8.22
N VAL A 28 -6.57 -9.29 9.47
CA VAL A 28 -5.64 -10.15 10.21
C VAL A 28 -5.45 -11.52 9.54
N GLY A 29 -6.53 -12.10 9.01
CA GLY A 29 -6.49 -13.41 8.36
C GLY A 29 -5.62 -13.38 7.10
N SER A 30 -5.87 -12.42 6.20
CA SER A 30 -5.08 -12.24 4.99
C SER A 30 -3.59 -11.94 5.31
N ALA A 31 -3.31 -11.12 6.33
CA ALA A 31 -1.94 -10.81 6.75
C ALA A 31 -1.19 -12.06 7.20
N ARG A 32 -1.80 -12.91 8.04
CA ARG A 32 -1.19 -14.18 8.49
C ARG A 32 -0.97 -15.16 7.36
N ILE A 33 -1.93 -15.33 6.46
CA ILE A 33 -1.77 -16.20 5.28
C ILE A 33 -0.60 -15.72 4.42
N MET A 34 -0.53 -14.41 4.13
CA MET A 34 0.57 -13.84 3.34
C MET A 34 1.93 -14.03 4.02
N ALA A 35 2.01 -13.86 5.35
CA ALA A 35 3.22 -14.11 6.13
C ALA A 35 3.62 -15.59 6.07
N ALA A 36 2.69 -16.53 6.24
CA ALA A 36 2.91 -17.96 6.14
C ALA A 36 3.43 -18.39 4.76
N MET A 37 2.99 -17.70 3.69
CA MET A 37 3.41 -17.92 2.31
C MET A 37 4.78 -17.29 1.97
N GLY A 38 5.44 -16.60 2.92
CA GLY A 38 6.79 -16.10 2.76
C GLY A 38 6.88 -14.64 2.30
N ALA A 39 5.85 -13.83 2.55
CA ALA A 39 5.94 -12.39 2.37
C ALA A 39 7.11 -11.82 3.18
N GLN A 40 7.82 -10.83 2.62
CA GLN A 40 8.91 -10.13 3.31
C GLN A 40 8.41 -8.89 4.07
N ALA A 41 7.26 -8.35 3.66
CA ALA A 41 6.59 -7.22 4.27
C ALA A 41 5.10 -7.26 3.92
N ILE A 42 4.28 -6.67 4.78
CA ILE A 42 2.84 -6.50 4.59
C ILE A 42 2.54 -5.02 4.36
N GLY A 43 1.67 -4.72 3.39
CA GLY A 43 1.03 -3.41 3.27
C GLY A 43 -0.42 -3.50 3.76
N THR A 44 -0.98 -2.43 4.32
CA THR A 44 -2.43 -2.30 4.37
C THR A 44 -2.95 -1.87 3.00
N THR A 45 -4.25 -1.80 2.84
CA THR A 45 -4.91 -1.24 1.65
C THR A 45 -6.20 -0.55 2.10
N SER A 46 -6.27 0.77 1.92
CA SER A 46 -7.44 1.58 2.28
C SER A 46 -8.72 1.04 1.63
N SER A 47 -8.66 0.81 0.33
CA SER A 47 -9.74 0.23 -0.47
C SER A 47 -10.15 -1.17 0.00
N GLY A 48 -9.18 -2.08 0.20
CA GLY A 48 -9.47 -3.44 0.68
C GLY A 48 -10.08 -3.45 2.07
N TYR A 49 -9.62 -2.59 2.98
CA TYR A 49 -10.22 -2.41 4.29
C TYR A 49 -11.62 -1.81 4.21
N GLY A 50 -11.82 -0.77 3.38
CA GLY A 50 -13.14 -0.20 3.12
C GLY A 50 -14.15 -1.25 2.70
N PHE A 51 -13.76 -2.19 1.83
CA PHE A 51 -14.63 -3.29 1.41
C PHE A 51 -15.06 -4.19 2.57
N THR A 52 -14.20 -4.45 3.56
CA THR A 52 -14.59 -5.23 4.75
C THR A 52 -15.63 -4.51 5.61
N GLN A 53 -15.69 -3.18 5.52
CA GLN A 53 -16.67 -2.34 6.21
C GLN A 53 -17.93 -2.07 5.37
N GLY A 54 -18.02 -2.64 4.15
CA GLY A 54 -19.11 -2.39 3.22
C GLY A 54 -19.08 -0.99 2.60
N LEU A 55 -17.91 -0.34 2.58
CA LEU A 55 -17.72 1.00 2.06
C LEU A 55 -16.94 0.97 0.75
N PRO A 56 -17.22 1.92 -0.18
CA PRO A 56 -16.39 2.08 -1.36
C PRO A 56 -15.02 2.66 -0.99
N ASP A 57 -14.10 2.68 -1.95
CA ASP A 57 -12.81 3.36 -1.86
C ASP A 57 -12.98 4.90 -1.73
N MET A 58 -11.91 5.63 -1.41
CA MET A 58 -11.81 7.10 -1.44
C MET A 58 -12.37 7.84 -0.21
N GLY A 59 -11.67 7.74 0.93
CA GLY A 59 -11.86 8.68 2.06
C GLY A 59 -13.12 8.50 2.88
N HIS A 60 -13.65 7.28 2.96
CA HIS A 60 -14.87 6.98 3.74
C HIS A 60 -14.59 6.56 5.18
N LEU A 61 -13.34 6.26 5.50
CA LEU A 61 -12.92 5.83 6.83
C LEU A 61 -12.09 6.93 7.51
N THR A 62 -12.17 7.01 8.83
CA THR A 62 -11.41 7.97 9.61
C THR A 62 -9.96 7.53 9.82
N ARG A 63 -9.10 8.47 10.21
CA ARG A 63 -7.72 8.17 10.60
C ARG A 63 -7.65 7.13 11.72
N ASP A 64 -8.50 7.25 12.73
CA ASP A 64 -8.49 6.33 13.88
C ASP A 64 -8.86 4.91 13.44
N GLN A 65 -9.86 4.74 12.55
CA GLN A 65 -10.21 3.43 11.99
C GLN A 65 -9.03 2.80 11.20
N HIS A 66 -8.32 3.60 10.41
CA HIS A 66 -7.14 3.11 9.68
C HIS A 66 -5.98 2.75 10.62
N LEU A 67 -5.77 3.53 11.69
CA LEU A 67 -4.74 3.25 12.69
C LEU A 67 -5.04 1.98 13.48
N ASP A 68 -6.28 1.80 13.95
CA ASP A 68 -6.72 0.60 14.67
C ASP A 68 -6.56 -0.65 13.78
N HIS A 69 -7.02 -0.60 12.54
CA HIS A 69 -6.85 -1.67 11.56
C HIS A 69 -5.37 -1.99 11.30
N ALA A 70 -4.53 -0.96 11.17
CA ALA A 70 -3.10 -1.16 10.95
C ALA A 70 -2.42 -1.77 12.18
N ALA A 71 -2.80 -1.35 13.41
CA ALA A 71 -2.31 -1.92 14.66
C ALA A 71 -2.69 -3.40 14.81
N ASP A 72 -3.90 -3.80 14.42
CA ASP A 72 -4.33 -5.20 14.39
C ASP A 72 -3.46 -6.05 13.45
N ILE A 73 -3.13 -5.53 12.26
CA ILE A 73 -2.25 -6.19 11.30
C ILE A 73 -0.81 -6.27 11.82
N VAL A 74 -0.30 -5.19 12.45
CA VAL A 74 1.03 -5.21 13.11
C VAL A 74 1.09 -6.26 14.20
N ALA A 75 0.05 -6.39 15.01
CA ALA A 75 -0.02 -7.40 16.08
C ALA A 75 -0.19 -8.84 15.54
N ALA A 76 -0.63 -9.00 14.29
CA ALA A 76 -0.95 -10.29 13.72
C ALA A 76 0.25 -11.05 13.15
N THR A 77 1.34 -10.36 12.78
CA THR A 77 2.49 -10.93 12.05
C THR A 77 3.82 -10.34 12.53
N PRO A 78 4.94 -11.13 12.52
CA PRO A 78 6.26 -10.60 12.86
C PRO A 78 6.89 -9.72 11.77
N LEU A 79 6.24 -9.59 10.61
CA LEU A 79 6.77 -8.86 9.46
C LEU A 79 6.62 -7.34 9.62
N PRO A 80 7.48 -6.55 8.95
CA PRO A 80 7.26 -5.11 8.87
C PRO A 80 5.95 -4.82 8.13
N VAL A 81 5.17 -3.86 8.66
CA VAL A 81 3.90 -3.41 8.08
C VAL A 81 4.03 -1.97 7.61
N SER A 82 3.56 -1.69 6.40
CA SER A 82 3.45 -0.34 5.80
C SER A 82 1.99 0.06 5.67
N GLY A 83 1.59 1.18 6.26
CA GLY A 83 0.22 1.70 6.18
C GLY A 83 -0.10 2.33 4.82
N ASP A 84 -1.30 2.14 4.31
CA ASP A 84 -1.90 2.92 3.24
C ASP A 84 -2.84 3.94 3.89
N PHE A 85 -2.37 5.18 4.04
CA PHE A 85 -3.04 6.23 4.82
C PHE A 85 -3.56 7.36 3.95
N GLU A 86 -3.99 7.00 2.74
CA GLU A 86 -4.68 7.93 1.83
C GLU A 86 -3.93 9.28 1.76
N ASN A 87 -4.65 10.39 1.89
CA ASN A 87 -4.05 11.72 1.91
C ASN A 87 -3.49 12.15 3.29
N GLY A 88 -3.47 11.28 4.29
CA GLY A 88 -3.04 11.63 5.66
C GLY A 88 -4.15 12.22 6.53
N PHE A 89 -5.41 12.10 6.10
CA PHE A 89 -6.64 12.42 6.85
C PHE A 89 -6.80 13.89 7.25
N GLY A 90 -6.34 14.79 6.40
CA GLY A 90 -6.51 16.23 6.53
C GLY A 90 -5.74 16.96 5.44
N ASP A 91 -6.04 18.25 5.24
CA ASP A 91 -5.46 19.01 4.15
C ASP A 91 -4.17 19.74 4.52
N ALA A 92 -3.98 20.05 5.81
CA ALA A 92 -2.82 20.77 6.28
C ALA A 92 -1.56 19.87 6.36
N PRO A 93 -0.35 20.43 6.16
CA PRO A 93 0.90 19.69 6.39
C PRO A 93 1.01 19.07 7.78
N GLU A 94 0.47 19.72 8.80
CA GLU A 94 0.44 19.26 10.18
C GLU A 94 -0.39 17.99 10.36
N ASP A 95 -1.45 17.81 9.57
CA ASP A 95 -2.27 16.59 9.59
C ASP A 95 -1.46 15.38 9.13
N VAL A 96 -0.63 15.56 8.09
CA VAL A 96 0.29 14.51 7.62
C VAL A 96 1.34 14.20 8.70
N ALA A 97 1.95 15.21 9.29
CA ALA A 97 2.94 15.03 10.36
C ALA A 97 2.36 14.24 11.54
N GLU A 98 1.15 14.57 11.96
CA GLU A 98 0.45 13.86 13.04
C GLU A 98 0.11 12.42 12.64
N THR A 99 -0.33 12.17 11.40
CA THR A 99 -0.58 10.82 10.90
C THR A 99 0.69 9.97 10.92
N ILE A 100 1.85 10.51 10.53
CA ILE A 100 3.14 9.81 10.61
C ILE A 100 3.50 9.45 12.06
N ARG A 101 3.30 10.37 12.99
CA ARG A 101 3.56 10.14 14.42
C ARG A 101 2.69 8.99 14.96
N LEU A 102 1.39 9.04 14.70
CA LEU A 102 0.43 8.02 15.14
C LEU A 102 0.68 6.67 14.46
N ALA A 103 1.06 6.66 13.19
CA ALA A 103 1.45 5.44 12.46
C ALA A 103 2.65 4.74 13.12
N CYS A 104 3.65 5.50 13.55
CA CYS A 104 4.79 4.96 14.29
C CYS A 104 4.35 4.38 15.65
N GLU A 105 3.46 5.05 16.38
CA GLU A 105 2.90 4.58 17.66
C GLU A 105 2.09 3.29 17.49
N ALA A 106 1.35 3.14 16.38
CA ALA A 106 0.66 1.91 16.01
C ALA A 106 1.62 0.76 15.64
N GLY A 107 2.94 1.01 15.56
CA GLY A 107 3.97 0.00 15.31
C GLY A 107 4.33 -0.19 13.84
N LEU A 108 3.83 0.65 12.93
CA LEU A 108 4.13 0.58 11.51
C LEU A 108 5.62 0.86 11.23
N ALA A 109 6.17 0.20 10.21
CA ALA A 109 7.53 0.42 9.71
C ALA A 109 7.60 1.51 8.62
N GLY A 110 6.45 2.01 8.19
CA GLY A 110 6.31 3.06 7.19
C GLY A 110 4.86 3.26 6.80
N CYS A 111 4.59 4.26 5.98
CA CYS A 111 3.27 4.43 5.35
C CYS A 111 3.38 5.17 4.02
N SER A 112 2.29 5.19 3.26
CA SER A 112 2.14 6.02 2.06
C SER A 112 1.17 7.17 2.30
N ILE A 113 1.49 8.33 1.70
CA ILE A 113 0.66 9.55 1.68
C ILE A 113 0.54 10.02 0.23
N GLU A 114 -0.68 10.27 -0.22
CA GLU A 114 -0.98 10.70 -1.57
C GLU A 114 -1.27 12.21 -1.69
N ASP A 115 -1.11 12.71 -2.91
CA ASP A 115 -1.31 14.12 -3.26
C ASP A 115 -2.75 14.46 -3.68
N THR A 116 -3.73 13.69 -3.20
CA THR A 116 -5.13 13.76 -3.62
C THR A 116 -6.04 14.21 -2.48
N MET A 117 -6.89 15.19 -2.74
CA MET A 117 -7.99 15.54 -1.83
C MET A 117 -9.09 14.50 -1.92
N LEU A 118 -9.47 13.93 -0.78
CA LEU A 118 -10.51 12.91 -0.70
C LEU A 118 -11.81 13.49 -0.11
N PRO A 119 -12.98 13.07 -0.60
CA PRO A 119 -13.24 12.04 -1.62
C PRO A 119 -13.27 12.58 -3.07
N SER A 120 -12.86 13.82 -3.33
CA SER A 120 -13.02 14.46 -4.64
C SER A 120 -12.09 13.92 -5.73
N ALA A 121 -11.04 13.20 -5.38
CA ALA A 121 -9.96 12.75 -6.25
C ALA A 121 -9.20 13.89 -6.97
N THR A 122 -9.34 15.13 -6.50
CA THR A 122 -8.65 16.30 -7.05
C THR A 122 -7.25 16.40 -6.45
N PRO A 123 -6.18 16.58 -7.22
CA PRO A 123 -4.86 16.75 -6.64
C PRO A 123 -4.75 18.05 -5.86
N TYR A 124 -3.98 18.04 -4.77
CA TYR A 124 -3.57 19.27 -4.10
C TYR A 124 -2.78 20.17 -5.04
N ASP A 125 -2.85 21.49 -4.81
CA ASP A 125 -1.91 22.43 -5.42
C ASP A 125 -0.48 21.93 -5.23
N PHE A 126 0.36 22.16 -6.25
CA PHE A 126 1.72 21.61 -6.28
C PHE A 126 2.55 21.99 -5.04
N ALA A 127 2.51 23.28 -4.64
CA ALA A 127 3.27 23.74 -3.48
C ALA A 127 2.77 23.13 -2.19
N LEU A 128 1.44 23.05 -2.01
CA LEU A 128 0.83 22.43 -0.84
C LEU A 128 1.16 20.93 -0.79
N ALA A 129 1.07 20.20 -1.91
CA ALA A 129 1.43 18.78 -1.96
C ALA A 129 2.89 18.55 -1.51
N VAL A 130 3.82 19.40 -1.94
CA VAL A 130 5.23 19.34 -1.53
C VAL A 130 5.40 19.65 -0.05
N ASP A 131 4.71 20.67 0.47
CA ASP A 131 4.79 21.04 1.89
C ASP A 131 4.23 19.94 2.80
N ARG A 132 3.17 19.27 2.39
CA ARG A 132 2.58 18.12 3.08
C ARG A 132 3.58 16.96 3.17
N ILE A 133 4.24 16.60 2.07
CA ILE A 133 5.28 15.54 2.07
C ILE A 133 6.49 15.96 2.90
N ARG A 134 6.91 17.23 2.84
CA ARG A 134 8.00 17.75 3.66
C ARG A 134 7.70 17.62 5.15
N ALA A 135 6.51 18.03 5.58
CA ALA A 135 6.07 17.89 6.98
C ALA A 135 6.06 16.43 7.44
N GLY A 136 5.55 15.51 6.59
CA GLY A 136 5.60 14.07 6.86
C GLY A 136 7.03 13.53 6.95
N ALA A 137 7.92 13.94 6.05
CA ALA A 137 9.32 13.53 6.07
C ALA A 137 10.07 14.09 7.29
N ASP A 138 9.81 15.33 7.69
CA ASP A 138 10.37 15.92 8.92
C ASP A 138 9.86 15.17 10.16
N ALA A 139 8.58 14.87 10.24
CA ALA A 139 8.02 14.05 11.30
C ALA A 139 8.68 12.67 11.35
N ALA A 140 8.81 11.98 10.23
CA ALA A 140 9.42 10.65 10.14
C ALA A 140 10.88 10.64 10.64
N ARG A 141 11.67 11.66 10.30
CA ARG A 141 13.07 11.81 10.78
C ARG A 141 13.19 12.04 12.29
N ASN A 142 12.18 12.60 12.92
CA ASN A 142 12.16 12.89 14.35
C ASN A 142 11.57 11.73 15.19
N LEU A 143 11.16 10.63 14.58
CA LEU A 143 10.65 9.46 15.30
C LEU A 143 11.78 8.74 16.06
N PRO A 144 11.44 8.02 17.15
CA PRO A 144 12.43 7.28 17.94
C PRO A 144 12.92 5.99 17.26
N ARG A 145 12.40 5.66 16.06
CA ARG A 145 12.72 4.47 15.29
C ARG A 145 12.71 4.76 13.79
N ASP A 146 13.26 3.88 13.00
CA ASP A 146 13.23 4.00 11.54
C ASP A 146 11.78 3.96 11.01
N PHE A 147 11.52 4.71 9.95
CA PHE A 147 10.19 4.81 9.33
C PHE A 147 10.33 5.20 7.86
N VAL A 148 9.68 4.45 6.96
CA VAL A 148 9.73 4.68 5.51
C VAL A 148 8.50 5.46 5.07
N LEU A 149 8.69 6.70 4.63
CA LEU A 149 7.64 7.51 4.02
C LEU A 149 7.61 7.29 2.51
N VAL A 150 6.47 6.84 2.00
CA VAL A 150 6.20 6.70 0.56
C VAL A 150 5.31 7.85 0.12
N ALA A 151 5.81 8.71 -0.77
CA ALA A 151 5.03 9.81 -1.34
C ALA A 151 4.40 9.39 -2.66
N ARG A 152 3.06 9.60 -2.79
CA ARG A 152 2.29 9.20 -3.96
C ARG A 152 1.86 10.40 -4.78
N ALA A 153 1.98 10.27 -6.10
CA ALA A 153 1.45 11.19 -7.12
C ALA A 153 0.32 10.48 -7.87
N ASP A 154 -0.91 10.59 -7.37
CA ASP A 154 -2.05 9.76 -7.76
C ASP A 154 -2.83 10.29 -8.97
N GLY A 155 -2.55 11.50 -9.43
CA GLY A 155 -3.34 12.12 -10.49
C GLY A 155 -3.31 11.39 -11.83
N ILE A 156 -2.29 10.56 -12.14
CA ILE A 156 -2.33 9.68 -13.32
C ILE A 156 -3.48 8.69 -13.19
N MET A 157 -3.54 7.97 -12.07
CA MET A 157 -4.59 6.99 -11.80
C MET A 157 -5.98 7.62 -11.79
N ASN A 158 -6.08 8.84 -11.27
CA ASN A 158 -7.33 9.59 -11.16
C ASN A 158 -7.67 10.40 -12.43
N GLY A 159 -6.84 10.34 -13.48
CA GLY A 159 -7.07 11.06 -14.73
C GLY A 159 -6.96 12.58 -14.63
N GLN A 160 -6.22 13.10 -13.64
CA GLN A 160 -6.11 14.52 -13.33
C GLN A 160 -4.88 15.18 -13.97
N TYR A 161 -3.81 14.42 -14.19
CA TYR A 161 -2.60 14.89 -14.85
C TYR A 161 -1.84 13.73 -15.52
N ASP A 162 -0.89 14.09 -16.39
CA ASP A 162 -0.07 13.16 -17.16
C ASP A 162 1.22 12.73 -16.43
N VAL A 163 2.01 11.88 -17.09
CA VAL A 163 3.30 11.39 -16.56
C VAL A 163 4.31 12.51 -16.34
N SER A 164 4.26 13.59 -17.11
CA SER A 164 5.18 14.73 -16.98
C SER A 164 4.93 15.48 -15.66
N GLU A 165 3.68 15.79 -15.33
CA GLU A 165 3.34 16.38 -14.04
C GLU A 165 3.60 15.43 -12.87
N ALA A 166 3.33 14.13 -13.03
CA ALA A 166 3.67 13.15 -12.00
C ALA A 166 5.18 13.14 -11.71
N ILE A 167 6.04 13.11 -12.73
CA ILE A 167 7.48 13.16 -12.56
C ILE A 167 7.92 14.43 -11.83
N LYS A 168 7.38 15.57 -12.22
CA LYS A 168 7.67 16.86 -11.56
C LYS A 168 7.31 16.83 -10.07
N ARG A 169 6.13 16.27 -9.71
CA ARG A 169 5.71 16.09 -8.31
C ARG A 169 6.63 15.13 -7.58
N LEU A 170 6.94 13.98 -8.15
CA LEU A 170 7.82 12.98 -7.54
C LEU A 170 9.24 13.51 -7.32
N GLN A 171 9.79 14.31 -8.24
CA GLN A 171 11.07 14.99 -8.04
C GLN A 171 11.04 15.97 -6.86
N ALA A 172 9.93 16.71 -6.73
CA ALA A 172 9.74 17.62 -5.60
C ALA A 172 9.54 16.86 -4.28
N PHE A 173 8.86 15.72 -4.28
CA PHE A 173 8.70 14.85 -3.11
C PHE A 173 10.03 14.17 -2.72
N ASP A 174 10.88 13.78 -3.70
CA ASP A 174 12.25 13.33 -3.48
C ASP A 174 13.06 14.40 -2.72
N ALA A 175 13.05 15.63 -3.24
CA ALA A 175 13.71 16.77 -2.61
C ALA A 175 13.11 17.16 -1.25
N ALA A 176 11.83 16.93 -1.03
CA ALA A 176 11.14 17.13 0.25
C ALA A 176 11.51 16.06 1.30
N GLY A 177 12.13 14.96 0.90
CA GLY A 177 12.67 13.96 1.82
C GLY A 177 11.87 12.66 1.93
N ALA A 178 10.97 12.36 0.99
CA ALA A 178 10.36 11.05 0.88
C ALA A 178 11.42 9.94 0.72
N ASP A 179 11.16 8.77 1.27
CA ASP A 179 12.08 7.61 1.20
C ASP A 179 11.82 6.73 -0.03
N CYS A 180 10.58 6.68 -0.48
CA CYS A 180 10.14 5.95 -1.66
C CYS A 180 9.07 6.75 -2.39
N LEU A 181 9.00 6.61 -3.70
CA LEU A 181 8.12 7.38 -4.57
C LEU A 181 7.15 6.46 -5.31
N TYR A 182 5.96 6.96 -5.59
CA TYR A 182 4.94 6.14 -6.20
C TYR A 182 3.98 6.96 -7.05
N ALA A 183 3.86 6.61 -8.34
CA ALA A 183 2.77 7.04 -9.20
C ALA A 183 2.01 5.78 -9.63
N PRO A 184 0.78 5.55 -9.13
CA PRO A 184 0.03 4.37 -9.47
C PRO A 184 -0.45 4.38 -10.92
N LEU A 185 -0.36 3.22 -11.58
CA LEU A 185 -0.90 2.93 -12.91
C LEU A 185 -0.54 3.95 -14.01
N PRO A 186 0.74 4.32 -14.23
CA PRO A 186 1.09 5.03 -15.45
C PRO A 186 0.66 4.21 -16.68
N ALA A 187 0.51 4.85 -17.84
CA ALA A 187 -0.14 4.22 -19.00
C ALA A 187 0.62 2.99 -19.54
N SER A 188 1.94 2.93 -19.32
CA SER A 188 2.81 1.86 -19.85
C SER A 188 3.99 1.57 -18.93
N MET A 189 4.67 0.43 -19.17
CA MET A 189 5.96 0.11 -18.53
C MET A 189 7.06 1.11 -18.93
N ASP A 190 6.98 1.71 -20.11
CA ASP A 190 7.93 2.74 -20.54
C ASP A 190 7.73 4.03 -19.72
N ASP A 191 6.49 4.41 -19.41
CA ASP A 191 6.21 5.54 -18.52
C ASP A 191 6.69 5.25 -17.08
N LEU A 192 6.49 4.02 -16.58
CA LEU A 192 7.00 3.64 -15.27
C LEU A 192 8.55 3.64 -15.25
N LYS A 193 9.17 3.21 -16.34
CA LYS A 193 10.63 3.31 -16.50
C LYS A 193 11.09 4.76 -16.50
N LEU A 194 10.41 5.63 -17.25
CA LEU A 194 10.71 7.06 -17.28
C LEU A 194 10.62 7.68 -15.89
N ILE A 195 9.61 7.31 -15.09
CA ILE A 195 9.51 7.70 -13.67
C ILE A 195 10.74 7.21 -12.89
N CYS A 196 11.10 5.93 -13.00
CA CYS A 196 12.27 5.36 -12.30
C CYS A 196 13.56 6.09 -12.66
N ASP A 197 13.75 6.46 -13.94
CA ASP A 197 14.95 7.14 -14.42
C ASP A 197 15.01 8.63 -14.02
N SER A 198 13.85 9.22 -13.69
CA SER A 198 13.71 10.66 -13.41
C SER A 198 13.94 11.04 -11.94
N VAL A 199 14.01 10.06 -11.04
CA VAL A 199 14.11 10.28 -9.58
C VAL A 199 15.28 9.52 -8.96
N SER A 200 15.77 9.99 -7.80
CA SER A 200 16.88 9.35 -7.11
C SER A 200 16.44 8.24 -6.14
N LYS A 201 15.25 8.37 -5.57
CA LYS A 201 14.71 7.44 -4.57
C LYS A 201 14.17 6.16 -5.18
N PRO A 202 14.02 5.09 -4.37
CA PRO A 202 13.29 3.88 -4.75
C PRO A 202 11.89 4.20 -5.27
N VAL A 203 11.43 3.47 -6.30
CA VAL A 203 10.08 3.62 -6.87
C VAL A 203 9.26 2.37 -6.60
N ASN A 204 8.00 2.58 -6.21
CA ASN A 204 6.98 1.55 -6.11
C ASN A 204 6.25 1.42 -7.45
N GLY A 205 6.09 0.20 -7.94
CA GLY A 205 5.19 -0.16 -9.03
C GLY A 205 3.95 -0.87 -8.51
N LEU A 206 2.79 -0.66 -9.13
CA LEU A 206 1.53 -1.33 -8.78
C LEU A 206 1.24 -2.49 -9.73
N ALA A 207 1.23 -3.72 -9.24
CA ALA A 207 0.85 -4.90 -10.01
C ALA A 207 -0.68 -5.10 -10.00
N ALA A 208 -1.40 -4.16 -10.60
CA ALA A 208 -2.86 -4.19 -10.75
C ALA A 208 -3.28 -3.71 -12.15
N GLY A 209 -4.54 -3.90 -12.53
CA GLY A 209 -5.07 -3.46 -13.82
C GLY A 209 -4.24 -4.01 -15.00
N ALA A 210 -3.82 -3.12 -15.90
CA ALA A 210 -3.03 -3.49 -17.09
C ALA A 210 -1.65 -4.07 -16.76
N TYR A 211 -1.17 -3.89 -15.53
CA TYR A 211 0.13 -4.37 -15.07
C TYR A 211 0.13 -5.84 -14.61
N THR A 212 -1.02 -6.47 -14.48
CA THR A 212 -1.13 -7.89 -14.06
C THR A 212 -0.55 -8.88 -15.09
N LYS A 213 -0.29 -8.44 -16.31
CA LYS A 213 0.37 -9.24 -17.35
C LYS A 213 1.89 -9.34 -17.21
N TYR A 214 2.49 -8.51 -16.35
CA TYR A 214 3.93 -8.47 -16.10
C TYR A 214 4.31 -9.29 -14.86
N ASN A 215 5.56 -9.72 -14.80
CA ASN A 215 6.11 -10.45 -13.67
C ASN A 215 7.16 -9.60 -12.90
N ARG A 216 7.65 -10.10 -11.78
CA ARG A 216 8.62 -9.40 -10.92
C ARG A 216 9.90 -8.98 -11.68
N ALA A 217 10.38 -9.80 -12.61
CA ALA A 217 11.59 -9.49 -13.38
C ALA A 217 11.37 -8.31 -14.33
N ASP A 218 10.17 -8.16 -14.90
CA ASP A 218 9.86 -7.01 -15.75
C ASP A 218 9.96 -5.70 -14.99
N PHE A 219 9.43 -5.66 -13.74
CA PHE A 219 9.58 -4.50 -12.86
C PHE A 219 11.03 -4.27 -12.43
N ALA A 220 11.79 -5.34 -12.15
CA ALA A 220 13.20 -5.25 -11.81
C ALA A 220 14.03 -4.61 -12.92
N ASN A 221 13.79 -5.02 -14.17
CA ASN A 221 14.53 -4.55 -15.35
C ASN A 221 14.38 -3.05 -15.62
N ILE A 222 13.32 -2.42 -15.15
CA ILE A 222 13.09 -0.97 -15.28
C ILE A 222 13.46 -0.18 -14.02
N GLY A 223 14.06 -0.84 -13.01
CA GLY A 223 14.56 -0.15 -11.82
C GLY A 223 13.58 0.02 -10.67
N VAL A 224 12.40 -0.64 -10.70
CA VAL A 224 11.46 -0.66 -9.57
C VAL A 224 12.12 -1.32 -8.35
N ALA A 225 11.82 -0.82 -7.17
CA ALA A 225 12.37 -1.30 -5.90
C ALA A 225 11.33 -2.00 -4.99
N ARG A 226 10.05 -1.70 -5.19
CA ARG A 226 8.93 -2.24 -4.43
C ARG A 226 7.77 -2.49 -5.39
N ILE A 227 7.08 -3.60 -5.26
CA ILE A 227 5.86 -3.90 -6.01
C ILE A 227 4.73 -4.05 -5.00
N SER A 228 3.71 -3.20 -5.09
CA SER A 228 2.48 -3.32 -4.30
C SER A 228 1.34 -3.90 -5.13
N LEU A 229 0.31 -4.41 -4.46
CA LEU A 229 -0.87 -5.02 -5.09
C LEU A 229 -2.12 -4.13 -4.95
N GLY A 230 -2.10 -3.14 -4.04
CA GLY A 230 -3.28 -2.38 -3.68
C GLY A 230 -4.42 -3.30 -3.25
N SER A 231 -5.64 -3.04 -3.70
CA SER A 231 -6.79 -3.89 -3.44
C SER A 231 -6.94 -5.07 -4.42
N ALA A 232 -6.00 -5.30 -5.34
CA ALA A 232 -6.20 -6.29 -6.42
C ALA A 232 -6.46 -7.70 -5.88
N LEU A 233 -5.70 -8.16 -4.87
CA LEU A 233 -5.90 -9.48 -4.28
C LEU A 233 -7.21 -9.57 -3.49
N SER A 234 -7.58 -8.54 -2.75
CA SER A 234 -8.89 -8.44 -2.09
C SER A 234 -10.03 -8.54 -3.12
N ARG A 235 -9.92 -7.86 -4.28
CA ARG A 235 -10.93 -7.97 -5.34
C ARG A 235 -11.03 -9.37 -5.94
N VAL A 236 -9.93 -10.14 -6.00
CA VAL A 236 -9.98 -11.56 -6.41
C VAL A 236 -10.84 -12.38 -5.44
N THR A 237 -10.70 -12.17 -4.12
CA THR A 237 -11.54 -12.86 -3.13
C THR A 237 -13.02 -12.43 -3.21
N HIS A 238 -13.28 -11.15 -3.46
CA HIS A 238 -14.64 -10.66 -3.67
C HIS A 238 -15.27 -11.24 -4.95
N GLN A 239 -14.51 -11.40 -6.04
CA GLN A 239 -15.02 -12.06 -7.24
C GLN A 239 -15.42 -13.52 -6.96
N ALA A 240 -14.61 -14.25 -6.17
CA ALA A 240 -14.98 -15.60 -5.76
C ALA A 240 -16.28 -15.64 -4.97
N ILE A 241 -16.53 -14.65 -4.09
CA ILE A 241 -17.83 -14.51 -3.38
C ILE A 241 -18.96 -14.30 -4.38
N VAL A 242 -18.79 -13.39 -5.36
CA VAL A 242 -19.80 -13.12 -6.39
C VAL A 242 -20.13 -14.38 -7.19
N ASP A 243 -19.11 -15.06 -7.71
CA ASP A 243 -19.28 -16.25 -8.56
C ASP A 243 -19.95 -17.40 -7.81
N CYS A 244 -19.50 -17.68 -6.58
CA CYS A 244 -20.13 -18.71 -5.74
C CYS A 244 -21.58 -18.34 -5.38
N SER A 245 -21.82 -17.08 -5.04
CA SER A 245 -23.17 -16.62 -4.67
C SER A 245 -24.14 -16.72 -5.86
N GLN A 246 -23.69 -16.37 -7.08
CA GLN A 246 -24.50 -16.54 -8.28
C GLN A 246 -24.86 -18.00 -8.51
N SER A 247 -23.89 -18.92 -8.45
CA SER A 247 -24.13 -20.35 -8.62
C SER A 247 -25.12 -20.91 -7.56
N ILE A 248 -24.95 -20.51 -6.30
CA ILE A 248 -25.80 -20.99 -5.19
C ILE A 248 -27.22 -20.43 -5.30
N LEU A 249 -27.36 -19.11 -5.51
CA LEU A 249 -28.65 -18.43 -5.40
C LEU A 249 -29.50 -18.54 -6.68
N HIS A 250 -28.88 -18.65 -7.87
CA HIS A 250 -29.58 -18.72 -9.15
C HIS A 250 -29.69 -20.15 -9.69
N ASP A 251 -28.59 -20.93 -9.58
CA ASP A 251 -28.56 -22.28 -10.16
C ASP A 251 -28.92 -23.36 -9.12
N GLY A 252 -28.94 -23.03 -7.82
CA GLY A 252 -29.20 -23.97 -6.71
C GLY A 252 -28.06 -24.97 -6.50
N GLY A 253 -26.88 -24.75 -7.10
CA GLY A 253 -25.75 -25.65 -7.06
C GLY A 253 -24.70 -25.23 -6.01
N PHE A 254 -24.04 -26.22 -5.39
CA PHE A 254 -22.98 -25.98 -4.37
C PHE A 254 -21.58 -26.38 -4.87
N ALA A 255 -21.47 -26.81 -6.13
CA ALA A 255 -20.22 -27.33 -6.68
C ALA A 255 -19.07 -26.31 -6.66
N SER A 256 -19.38 -25.01 -6.79
CA SER A 256 -18.39 -23.92 -6.72
C SER A 256 -17.61 -23.88 -5.38
N LEU A 257 -18.22 -24.36 -4.29
CA LEU A 257 -17.57 -24.40 -2.97
C LEU A 257 -16.44 -25.47 -2.90
N SER A 258 -16.39 -26.43 -3.84
CA SER A 258 -15.35 -27.46 -3.85
C SER A 258 -13.95 -26.95 -4.19
N SER A 259 -13.82 -25.73 -4.72
CA SER A 259 -12.55 -25.05 -4.98
C SER A 259 -11.94 -24.37 -3.75
N GLY A 260 -12.68 -24.31 -2.64
CA GLY A 260 -12.19 -23.72 -1.39
C GLY A 260 -11.08 -24.56 -0.75
N ALA A 261 -10.14 -23.91 -0.07
CA ALA A 261 -9.15 -24.59 0.74
C ALA A 261 -9.83 -25.34 1.90
N SER A 262 -9.21 -26.45 2.37
CA SER A 262 -9.72 -27.14 3.54
C SER A 262 -9.58 -26.28 4.81
N GLY A 263 -10.48 -26.44 5.78
CA GLY A 263 -10.38 -25.75 7.06
C GLY A 263 -9.03 -25.99 7.74
N GLY A 264 -8.56 -27.24 7.72
CA GLY A 264 -7.26 -27.61 8.32
C GLY A 264 -6.07 -26.93 7.65
N ASP A 265 -6.08 -26.75 6.32
CA ASP A 265 -5.01 -26.04 5.61
C ASP A 265 -5.01 -24.55 5.99
N ILE A 266 -6.19 -23.94 6.12
CA ILE A 266 -6.31 -22.55 6.58
C ILE A 266 -5.79 -22.41 8.01
N ASP A 267 -6.17 -23.30 8.94
CA ASP A 267 -5.71 -23.28 10.33
C ASP A 267 -4.18 -23.35 10.42
N VAL A 268 -3.56 -24.22 9.62
CA VAL A 268 -2.08 -24.35 9.54
C VAL A 268 -1.44 -23.05 9.06
N LEU A 269 -1.98 -22.41 8.02
CA LEU A 269 -1.46 -21.15 7.50
C LEU A 269 -1.61 -20.03 8.52
N LEU A 270 -2.76 -19.91 9.18
CA LEU A 270 -3.01 -18.89 10.20
C LEU A 270 -2.06 -19.04 11.40
N ALA A 271 -1.83 -20.28 11.84
CA ALA A 271 -0.87 -20.56 12.93
C ALA A 271 0.58 -20.26 12.53
N LYS A 272 0.99 -20.65 11.32
CA LYS A 272 2.35 -20.41 10.79
C LYS A 272 2.68 -18.93 10.59
N GLY A 273 1.70 -18.11 10.21
CA GLY A 273 1.89 -16.69 9.93
C GLY A 273 1.71 -15.78 11.14
N SER A 274 1.38 -16.32 12.31
CA SER A 274 1.22 -15.57 13.55
C SER A 274 2.55 -15.21 14.21
N VAL A 275 2.52 -14.25 15.14
CA VAL A 275 3.63 -13.85 16.03
C VAL A 275 3.98 -14.98 17.02
#